data_89ab97df0065e944382eb5e7834ca6b3
#
_entry.id   89ab97df0065e944382eb5e7834ca6b3
#
_cell.length_a   1.000
_cell.length_b   1.000
_cell.length_c   1.000
_cell.angle_alpha   90.00
_cell.angle_beta   90.00
_cell.angle_gamma   90.00
#
_symmetry.space_group_name_H-M   'P 1'
#
loop_
_entity.id
_entity.type
_entity.pdbx_description
1 polymer ?
#
loop_
_entity_poly.entity_id
_entity_poly.type
_entity_poly.pdbx_seq_one_letter_code
_entity_poly.pdbx_strand_id
1 'polypeptide(L)'
;MDVRNHETELKQLAAFVHDECQKRLRAYEAQPRDAAEHFETENEVLSGGYAYRQLYELVQNAADAILEAAEPQGRIHVFLSPRRLEAANTGAALDEPGIVALLNARSSPKRGNQIGRFGI
;
A
#
# COMPACT_ATOMS: atom_id res chain seq x y z
N MET A 1 -2.90 18.57 19.37
CA MET A 1 -1.82 17.70 18.90
C MET A 1 -0.55 18.51 18.73
N ASP A 2 0.53 18.04 19.30
CA ASP A 2 1.82 18.72 19.20
C ASP A 2 2.42 18.48 17.82
N VAL A 3 2.74 19.57 17.10
CA VAL A 3 3.36 19.51 15.76
C VAL A 3 4.67 18.76 15.79
N ARG A 4 5.46 18.88 16.87
CA ARG A 4 6.73 18.16 17.00
C ARG A 4 6.54 16.66 17.05
N ASN A 5 5.51 16.19 17.78
CA ASN A 5 5.20 14.76 17.83
C ASN A 5 4.82 14.23 16.46
N HIS A 6 4.04 15.00 15.72
CA HIS A 6 3.62 14.59 14.37
C HIS A 6 4.82 14.50 13.43
N GLU A 7 5.73 15.47 13.46
CA GLU A 7 6.95 15.41 12.65
C GLU A 7 7.83 14.23 13.03
N THR A 8 7.95 13.94 14.34
CA THR A 8 8.72 12.80 14.82
C THR A 8 8.13 11.50 14.34
N GLU A 9 6.81 11.35 14.42
CA GLU A 9 6.10 10.16 13.94
C GLU A 9 6.30 9.96 12.45
N LEU A 10 6.24 11.03 11.65
CA LEU A 10 6.46 10.95 10.20
C LEU A 10 7.89 10.53 9.88
N LYS A 11 8.86 11.05 10.61
CA LYS A 11 10.26 10.66 10.43
C LYS A 11 10.49 9.19 10.78
N GLN A 12 9.88 8.74 11.86
CA GLN A 12 9.97 7.34 12.28
C GLN A 12 9.32 6.41 11.23
N LEU A 13 8.18 6.81 10.70
CA LEU A 13 7.50 6.04 9.68
C LEU A 13 8.33 5.99 8.39
N ALA A 14 8.92 7.12 7.98
CA ALA A 14 9.79 7.17 6.81
C ALA A 14 11.02 6.28 6.99
N ALA A 15 11.62 6.28 8.17
CA ALA A 15 12.75 5.41 8.48
C ALA A 15 12.34 3.94 8.42
N PHE A 16 11.16 3.62 8.94
CA PHE A 16 10.63 2.26 8.88
C PHE A 16 10.44 1.80 7.45
N VAL A 17 9.85 2.62 6.59
CA VAL A 17 9.67 2.31 5.16
C VAL A 17 11.02 2.06 4.50
N HIS A 18 11.99 2.92 4.76
CA HIS A 18 13.33 2.77 4.22
C HIS A 18 13.95 1.43 4.61
N ASP A 19 13.88 1.09 5.90
CA ASP A 19 14.45 -0.17 6.41
C ASP A 19 13.75 -1.38 5.79
N GLU A 20 12.45 -1.34 5.67
CA GLU A 20 11.69 -2.43 5.05
C GLU A 20 12.04 -2.60 3.57
N CYS A 21 12.23 -1.50 2.86
CA CYS A 21 12.66 -1.55 1.46
C CYS A 21 14.07 -2.12 1.33
N GLN A 22 14.98 -1.75 2.24
CA GLN A 22 16.33 -2.29 2.24
C GLN A 22 16.35 -3.79 2.51
N LYS A 23 15.53 -4.27 3.42
CA LYS A 23 15.39 -5.72 3.68
C LYS A 23 14.95 -6.46 2.43
N ARG A 24 13.96 -5.93 1.72
CA ARG A 24 13.44 -6.55 0.51
C ARG A 24 14.46 -6.51 -0.63
N LEU A 25 15.20 -5.43 -0.74
CA LEU A 25 16.26 -5.32 -1.73
C LEU A 25 17.34 -6.37 -1.48
N ARG A 26 17.75 -6.56 -0.23
CA ARG A 26 18.72 -7.60 0.12
C ARG A 26 18.20 -8.99 -0.20
N ALA A 27 16.91 -9.23 0.04
CA ALA A 27 16.30 -10.51 -0.31
C ALA A 27 16.32 -10.76 -1.81
N TYR A 28 16.05 -9.74 -2.62
CA TYR A 28 16.11 -9.85 -4.07
C TYR A 28 17.54 -10.03 -4.58
N GLU A 29 18.50 -9.39 -3.94
CA GLU A 29 19.91 -9.58 -4.28
C GLU A 29 20.37 -11.01 -3.99
N ALA A 30 19.86 -11.60 -2.90
CA ALA A 30 20.15 -12.99 -2.56
C ALA A 30 19.40 -13.99 -3.45
N GLN A 31 18.21 -13.61 -3.94
CA GLN A 31 17.36 -14.46 -4.77
C GLN A 31 16.83 -13.66 -5.98
N PRO A 32 17.68 -13.40 -6.98
CA PRO A 32 17.24 -12.57 -8.13
C PRO A 32 16.06 -13.13 -8.89
N ARG A 33 15.85 -14.44 -8.85
CA ARG A 33 14.70 -15.08 -9.49
C ARG A 33 13.38 -14.56 -8.92
N ASP A 34 13.34 -14.34 -7.61
CA ASP A 34 12.12 -13.84 -6.96
C ASP A 34 11.75 -12.44 -7.47
N ALA A 35 12.75 -11.58 -7.68
CA ALA A 35 12.50 -10.25 -8.23
C ALA A 35 11.90 -10.35 -9.64
N ALA A 36 12.43 -11.23 -10.47
CA ALA A 36 11.93 -11.43 -11.83
C ALA A 36 10.50 -11.97 -11.82
N GLU A 37 10.21 -12.95 -10.96
CA GLU A 37 8.88 -13.53 -10.85
C GLU A 37 7.85 -12.52 -10.36
N HIS A 38 8.20 -11.72 -9.36
CA HIS A 38 7.31 -10.68 -8.84
C HIS A 38 7.05 -9.60 -9.90
N PHE A 39 8.07 -9.24 -10.66
CA PHE A 39 7.91 -8.27 -11.75
C PHE A 39 6.97 -8.80 -12.83
N GLU A 40 7.13 -10.06 -13.23
CA GLU A 40 6.25 -10.67 -14.22
C GLU A 40 4.81 -10.73 -13.74
N THR A 41 4.60 -11.09 -12.49
CA THR A 41 3.25 -11.14 -11.89
C THR A 41 2.61 -9.75 -11.94
N GLU A 42 3.34 -8.72 -11.56
CA GLU A 42 2.85 -7.34 -11.63
C GLU A 42 2.49 -6.95 -13.06
N ASN A 43 3.36 -7.27 -13.98
CA ASN A 43 3.18 -6.93 -15.37
C ASN A 43 1.95 -7.61 -15.97
N GLU A 44 1.72 -8.86 -15.62
CA GLU A 44 0.52 -9.60 -16.02
C GLU A 44 -0.75 -8.94 -15.50
N VAL A 45 -0.75 -8.52 -14.24
CA VAL A 45 -1.89 -7.83 -13.64
C VAL A 45 -2.18 -6.54 -14.40
N LEU A 46 -1.16 -5.75 -14.69
CA LEU A 46 -1.33 -4.49 -15.42
C LEU A 46 -1.79 -4.70 -16.85
N SER A 47 -1.25 -5.71 -17.53
CA SER A 47 -1.57 -6.02 -18.93
C SER A 47 -2.91 -6.69 -19.09
N GLY A 48 -3.38 -7.39 -18.07
CA GLY A 48 -4.60 -8.19 -18.14
C GLY A 48 -5.90 -7.41 -17.93
N GLY A 49 -5.86 -6.09 -17.95
CA GLY A 49 -7.05 -5.27 -17.76
C GLY A 49 -7.37 -4.96 -16.31
N TYR A 50 -6.44 -5.26 -15.42
CA TYR A 50 -6.62 -5.03 -13.97
C TYR A 50 -6.02 -3.71 -13.50
N ALA A 51 -5.66 -2.81 -14.40
CA ALA A 51 -5.04 -1.54 -14.04
C ALA A 51 -5.93 -0.71 -13.10
N TYR A 52 -7.24 -0.72 -13.34
CA TYR A 52 -8.19 0.02 -12.51
C TYR A 52 -8.34 -0.56 -11.10
N ARG A 53 -7.93 -1.79 -10.92
CA ARG A 53 -8.03 -2.47 -9.64
C ARG A 53 -7.17 -1.82 -8.57
N GLN A 54 -6.00 -1.31 -8.94
CA GLN A 54 -5.13 -0.62 -8.00
C GLN A 54 -5.80 0.62 -7.43
N LEU A 55 -6.44 1.40 -8.28
CA LEU A 55 -7.19 2.57 -7.83
C LEU A 55 -8.34 2.17 -6.91
N TYR A 56 -9.06 1.14 -7.29
CA TYR A 56 -10.17 0.61 -6.48
C TYR A 56 -9.68 0.19 -5.09
N GLU A 57 -8.58 -0.53 -5.03
CA GLU A 57 -7.99 -0.97 -3.75
C GLU A 57 -7.55 0.21 -2.89
N LEU A 58 -6.95 1.23 -3.48
CA LEU A 58 -6.57 2.43 -2.75
C LEU A 58 -7.77 3.14 -2.15
N VAL A 59 -8.84 3.28 -2.92
CA VAL A 59 -10.08 3.90 -2.44
C VAL A 59 -10.70 3.06 -1.34
N GLN A 60 -10.72 1.75 -1.49
CA GLN A 60 -11.26 0.85 -0.48
C GLN A 60 -10.47 0.92 0.82
N ASN A 61 -9.14 0.94 0.73
CA ASN A 61 -8.29 1.08 1.91
C ASN A 61 -8.55 2.41 2.61
N ALA A 62 -8.75 3.48 1.85
CA ALA A 62 -9.07 4.78 2.41
C ALA A 62 -10.44 4.76 3.11
N ALA A 63 -11.42 4.13 2.50
CA ALA A 63 -12.75 3.99 3.12
C ALA A 63 -12.68 3.19 4.42
N ASP A 64 -11.91 2.11 4.43
CA ASP A 64 -11.72 1.30 5.63
C ASP A 64 -11.05 2.09 6.75
N ALA A 65 -10.07 2.92 6.42
CA ALA A 65 -9.40 3.77 7.41
C ALA A 65 -10.38 4.79 8.02
N ILE A 66 -11.30 5.31 7.22
CA ILE A 66 -12.35 6.23 7.70
C ILE A 66 -13.30 5.48 8.65
N LEU A 67 -13.72 4.30 8.29
CA LEU A 67 -14.59 3.47 9.11
C LEU A 67 -13.91 3.07 10.43
N GLU A 68 -12.63 2.71 10.37
CA GLU A 68 -11.85 2.36 11.54
C GLU A 68 -11.80 3.51 12.55
N ALA A 69 -11.61 4.74 12.05
CA ALA A 69 -11.56 5.93 12.90
C ALA A 69 -12.95 6.42 13.33
N ALA A 70 -14.02 5.80 12.81
CA ALA A 70 -15.40 6.25 13.05
C ALA A 70 -15.59 7.73 12.70
N GLU A 71 -14.96 8.16 11.62
CA GLU A 71 -14.99 9.55 11.17
C GLU A 71 -16.30 9.84 10.46
N PRO A 72 -17.20 10.71 11.02
CA PRO A 72 -18.53 10.92 10.43
C PRO A 72 -18.50 11.70 9.11
N GLN A 73 -17.44 12.46 8.87
CA GLN A 73 -17.30 13.26 7.66
C GLN A 73 -15.98 12.94 6.98
N GLY A 74 -15.77 11.65 6.76
CA GLY A 74 -14.57 11.20 6.10
C GLY A 74 -14.46 11.69 4.66
N ARG A 75 -13.25 11.94 4.22
CA ARG A 75 -12.96 12.37 2.85
C ARG A 75 -11.84 11.55 2.27
N ILE A 76 -11.98 11.29 0.98
CA ILE A 76 -10.96 10.61 0.19
C ILE A 76 -10.60 11.53 -0.95
N HIS A 77 -9.31 11.77 -1.14
CA HIS A 77 -8.79 12.57 -2.24
C HIS A 77 -7.91 11.68 -3.12
N VAL A 78 -8.19 11.69 -4.42
CA VAL A 78 -7.36 10.99 -5.39
C VAL A 78 -6.86 12.00 -6.41
N PHE A 79 -5.57 12.02 -6.60
CA PHE A 79 -4.92 12.88 -7.60
C PHE A 79 -4.18 11.98 -8.58
N LEU A 80 -4.41 12.20 -9.86
CA LEU A 80 -3.76 11.44 -10.92
C LEU A 80 -3.10 12.40 -11.91
N SER A 81 -1.85 12.18 -12.19
CA SER A 81 -1.10 12.87 -13.23
C SER A 81 -0.38 11.83 -14.08
N PRO A 82 0.25 12.22 -15.21
CA PRO A 82 0.99 11.26 -16.03
C PRO A 82 2.13 10.54 -15.30
N ARG A 83 2.58 11.09 -14.17
CA ARG A 83 3.74 10.55 -13.45
C ARG A 83 3.42 10.10 -12.03
N ARG A 84 2.22 10.38 -11.52
CA ARG A 84 1.96 10.19 -10.11
C ARG A 84 0.50 9.94 -9.83
N LEU A 85 0.27 8.97 -8.97
CA LEU A 85 -1.04 8.72 -8.37
C LEU A 85 -0.92 8.94 -6.88
N GLU A 86 -1.75 9.81 -6.33
CA GLU A 86 -1.82 10.03 -4.89
C GLU A 86 -3.21 9.69 -4.39
N ALA A 87 -3.26 9.00 -3.27
CA ALA A 87 -4.51 8.76 -2.57
C ALA A 87 -4.31 9.19 -1.11
N ALA A 88 -5.18 10.08 -0.65
CA ALA A 88 -5.15 10.58 0.70
C ALA A 88 -6.52 10.45 1.34
N ASN A 89 -6.56 10.25 2.64
CA ASN A 89 -7.82 10.12 3.36
C ASN A 89 -7.73 10.75 4.73
N THR A 90 -8.88 11.17 5.24
CA THR A 90 -9.05 11.40 6.65
C THR A 90 -9.24 10.03 7.31
N GLY A 91 -9.26 9.98 8.63
CA GLY A 91 -9.44 8.72 9.34
C GLY A 91 -8.12 8.18 9.89
N ALA A 92 -8.04 6.87 10.06
CA ALA A 92 -6.86 6.23 10.64
C ALA A 92 -5.63 6.43 9.75
N ALA A 93 -4.54 6.85 10.37
CA ALA A 93 -3.27 7.03 9.65
C ALA A 93 -2.63 5.68 9.35
N LEU A 94 -1.87 5.64 8.26
CA LEU A 94 -1.08 4.45 7.92
C LEU A 94 -0.03 4.24 9.00
N ASP A 95 0.07 3.02 9.49
CA ASP A 95 1.01 2.61 10.54
C ASP A 95 1.99 1.55 10.02
N GLU A 96 2.91 1.14 10.90
CA GLU A 96 3.90 0.14 10.52
C GLU A 96 3.29 -1.17 10.03
N PRO A 97 2.31 -1.78 10.73
CA PRO A 97 1.66 -2.99 10.21
C PRO A 97 0.99 -2.78 8.84
N GLY A 98 0.40 -1.62 8.61
CA GLY A 98 -0.20 -1.28 7.33
C GLY A 98 0.82 -1.20 6.21
N ILE A 99 1.99 -0.63 6.48
CA ILE A 99 3.09 -0.57 5.53
C ILE A 99 3.58 -1.98 5.17
N VAL A 100 3.78 -2.83 6.18
CA VAL A 100 4.20 -4.22 5.93
C VAL A 100 3.17 -4.94 5.06
N ALA A 101 1.89 -4.76 5.36
CA ALA A 101 0.81 -5.37 4.58
C ALA A 101 0.85 -4.93 3.12
N LEU A 102 1.06 -3.63 2.87
CA LEU A 102 1.17 -3.10 1.51
C LEU A 102 2.37 -3.68 0.77
N LEU A 103 3.52 -3.73 1.42
CA LEU A 103 4.74 -4.24 0.80
C LEU A 103 4.68 -5.74 0.53
N ASN A 104 3.95 -6.49 1.33
CA ASN A 104 3.80 -7.93 1.17
C ASN A 104 2.62 -8.35 0.32
N ALA A 105 1.76 -7.43 -0.07
CA ALA A 105 0.51 -7.73 -0.74
C ALA A 105 0.70 -8.55 -2.02
N ARG A 106 1.81 -8.36 -2.72
CA ARG A 106 2.07 -9.00 -4.00
C ARG A 106 2.86 -10.29 -3.90
N SER A 107 3.52 -10.51 -2.76
CA SER A 107 4.33 -11.70 -2.56
C SER A 107 3.62 -12.80 -1.78
N SER A 108 2.41 -12.54 -1.29
CA SER A 108 1.67 -13.48 -0.50
C SER A 108 1.06 -14.59 -1.37
N PRO A 109 1.31 -15.86 -1.04
CA PRO A 109 0.66 -16.95 -1.77
C PRO A 109 -0.86 -17.01 -1.56
N LYS A 110 -1.37 -16.35 -0.54
CA LYS A 110 -2.81 -16.28 -0.25
C LYS A 110 -3.51 -15.13 -0.97
N ARG A 111 -2.79 -14.46 -1.80
CA ARG A 111 -3.28 -13.27 -2.46
C ARG A 111 -4.56 -13.50 -3.26
N GLY A 112 -4.64 -14.59 -3.99
CA GLY A 112 -5.84 -14.91 -4.74
C GLY A 112 -7.06 -15.04 -3.86
N ASN A 113 -6.90 -15.71 -2.73
CA ASN A 113 -7.99 -15.87 -1.76
C ASN A 113 -8.38 -14.53 -1.13
N GLN A 114 -7.39 -13.70 -0.84
CA GLN A 114 -7.66 -12.37 -0.29
C GLN A 114 -8.43 -11.51 -1.29
N ILE A 115 -8.07 -11.57 -2.53
CA ILE A 115 -8.76 -10.83 -3.58
C ILE A 115 -10.22 -11.28 -3.68
N GLY A 116 -10.46 -12.58 -3.66
CA GLY A 116 -11.81 -13.12 -3.66
C GLY A 116 -12.60 -12.71 -2.42
N ARG A 117 -11.91 -12.63 -1.29
CA ARG A 117 -12.50 -12.24 -0.02
C ARG A 117 -13.02 -10.80 -0.03
N PHE A 118 -12.36 -9.92 -0.75
CA PHE A 118 -12.79 -8.53 -0.84
C PHE A 118 -14.03 -8.36 -1.73
N GLY A 119 -14.55 -9.42 -2.27
CA GLY A 119 -15.81 -9.38 -3.02
C GLY A 119 -15.74 -8.61 -4.32
N ILE A 120 -14.58 -8.45 -4.80
CA ILE A 120 -14.33 -7.60 -5.95
C ILE A 120 -14.40 -8.39 -7.23
#